data_294549c3aec8451cf70fb19010b47d36
#
_entry.id   294549c3aec8451cf70fb19010b47d36
#
_cell.length_a   1.000
_cell.length_b   1.000
_cell.length_c   1.000
_cell.angle_alpha   90.00
_cell.angle_beta   90.00
_cell.angle_gamma   90.00
#
_symmetry.space_group_name_H-M   'P 1'
#
loop_
_entity.id
_entity.type
_entity.pdbx_description
1 polymer ?
#
loop_
_entity_poly.entity_id
_entity_poly.type
_entity_poly.pdbx_seq_one_letter_code
_entity_poly.pdbx_strand_id
1 'polypeptide(L)'
;MNELVGAINGVIWSPALIFLCLGVGLYFSLRSRFLQLRHIKHMITLMFQGRPTDAGVSSFQALTMTLAGRVGTGNIAGVATAITFGGPGALFWMWMVAFLGASLAFVESTLGQVYKEKINGEYRGGPAFYIEKGLGVKWYAWLFAVVTIFSCGLLMPGVQANSIGASLEIAFGLDPNVTAALLAVLLSFIIFGGVKRIASFSSMVVPFMALGYIIVACVIIAINITELPGVILLIWKSAFGFEAGFGAILGQAIMWGVKRGVYSNEAAQGTGPHASSAAAVSHPVKQGLVQAFSVYIDTLFVCSATGFMLLITGLYNVQGVDGAALYTGIAGVAAGPGYVQTAMESMMPGFGNYFVAIALFFFAFTTIIAYYYIAETNIAYINRKIHRPWLTFLLKLCLMASTVYGTVRTADLAWGLGDIGVGMMAWLNIIAIVLLHKKAFVSLKDYETQNAQGLDPQFDPVRLGIKNADYWLGERKDEPAANPGQTTSVVREQSAGKLNN
;
A
#
# COMPACT_ATOMS: atom_id res chain seq x y z
N MET A 1 -16.12 11.13 -21.62
CA MET A 1 -15.24 11.09 -20.42
C MET A 1 -14.44 9.79 -20.38
N ASN A 2 -15.06 8.63 -20.57
CA ASN A 2 -14.35 7.34 -20.58
C ASN A 2 -13.23 7.25 -21.60
N GLU A 3 -13.42 7.76 -22.83
CA GLU A 3 -12.38 7.80 -23.87
C GLU A 3 -11.15 8.62 -23.46
N LEU A 4 -11.37 9.80 -22.88
CA LEU A 4 -10.28 10.64 -22.39
C LEU A 4 -9.52 9.96 -21.24
N VAL A 5 -10.24 9.37 -20.29
CA VAL A 5 -9.66 8.62 -19.17
C VAL A 5 -8.87 7.41 -19.69
N GLY A 6 -9.42 6.70 -20.69
CA GLY A 6 -8.72 5.60 -21.35
C GLY A 6 -7.43 6.02 -22.06
N ALA A 7 -7.47 7.12 -22.80
CA ALA A 7 -6.29 7.66 -23.48
C ALA A 7 -5.18 8.07 -22.50
N ILE A 8 -5.54 8.77 -21.41
CA ILE A 8 -4.59 9.16 -20.36
C ILE A 8 -3.98 7.92 -19.69
N ASN A 9 -4.79 6.91 -19.37
CA ASN A 9 -4.32 5.65 -18.79
C ASN A 9 -3.37 4.91 -19.72
N GLY A 10 -3.64 4.90 -21.03
CA GLY A 10 -2.76 4.29 -22.04
C GLY A 10 -1.35 4.90 -22.06
N VAL A 11 -1.23 6.21 -21.81
CA VAL A 11 0.06 6.90 -21.68
C VAL A 11 0.72 6.60 -20.33
N ILE A 12 -0.01 6.74 -19.23
CA ILE A 12 0.53 6.60 -17.87
C ILE A 12 0.96 5.15 -17.62
N TRP A 13 0.12 4.17 -17.94
CA TRP A 13 0.40 2.73 -17.79
C TRP A 13 1.03 2.11 -19.03
N SER A 14 1.83 2.89 -19.74
CA SER A 14 2.62 2.38 -20.85
C SER A 14 3.58 1.26 -20.39
N PRO A 15 4.07 0.42 -21.32
CA PRO A 15 5.07 -0.60 -21.00
C PRO A 15 6.28 -0.06 -20.25
N ALA A 16 6.62 1.23 -20.47
CA ALA A 16 7.73 1.86 -19.77
C ALA A 16 7.55 1.89 -18.25
N LEU A 17 6.36 2.20 -17.71
CA LEU A 17 6.11 2.14 -16.26
C LEU A 17 6.18 0.70 -15.75
N ILE A 18 5.61 -0.25 -16.49
CA ILE A 18 5.62 -1.68 -16.11
C ILE A 18 7.06 -2.19 -15.97
N PHE A 19 7.90 -1.95 -17.00
CA PHE A 19 9.31 -2.36 -16.95
C PHE A 19 10.11 -1.57 -15.93
N LEU A 20 9.77 -0.31 -15.68
CA LEU A 20 10.42 0.50 -14.65
C LEU A 20 10.14 -0.06 -13.25
N CYS A 21 8.89 -0.43 -12.93
CA CYS A 21 8.53 -1.05 -11.66
C CYS A 21 9.29 -2.37 -11.43
N LEU A 22 9.27 -3.26 -12.42
CA LEU A 22 9.96 -4.55 -12.32
C LEU A 22 11.48 -4.39 -12.30
N GLY A 23 12.03 -3.54 -13.17
CA GLY A 23 13.47 -3.34 -13.32
C GLY A 23 14.10 -2.68 -12.09
N VAL A 24 13.48 -1.63 -11.54
CA VAL A 24 13.97 -0.97 -10.33
C VAL A 24 13.81 -1.89 -9.11
N GLY A 25 12.69 -2.62 -9.03
CA GLY A 25 12.49 -3.62 -7.97
C GLY A 25 13.55 -4.73 -8.01
N LEU A 26 13.89 -5.23 -9.20
CA LEU A 26 14.97 -6.20 -9.39
C LEU A 26 16.34 -5.60 -9.01
N TYR A 27 16.64 -4.39 -9.49
CA TYR A 27 17.87 -3.69 -9.17
C TYR A 27 18.05 -3.50 -7.65
N PHE A 28 17.00 -3.06 -6.94
CA PHE A 28 17.06 -2.88 -5.49
C PHE A 28 17.17 -4.23 -4.75
N SER A 29 16.49 -5.26 -5.24
CA SER A 29 16.59 -6.62 -4.69
C SER A 29 18.02 -7.16 -4.80
N LEU A 30 18.64 -7.05 -5.98
CA LEU A 30 20.03 -7.44 -6.19
C LEU A 30 21.01 -6.61 -5.35
N ARG A 31 20.82 -5.28 -5.33
CA ARG A 31 21.70 -4.35 -4.60
C ARG A 31 21.65 -4.56 -3.08
N SER A 32 20.52 -4.96 -2.55
CA SER A 32 20.33 -5.31 -1.14
C SER A 32 20.59 -6.78 -0.81
N ARG A 33 21.04 -7.59 -1.79
CA ARG A 33 21.20 -9.04 -1.65
C ARG A 33 19.91 -9.74 -1.21
N PHE A 34 18.79 -9.36 -1.83
CA PHE A 34 17.45 -9.89 -1.51
C PHE A 34 17.10 -9.73 -0.03
N LEU A 35 17.16 -8.48 0.48
CA LEU A 35 16.81 -8.15 1.87
C LEU A 35 15.44 -8.72 2.27
N GLN A 36 14.52 -8.74 1.33
CA GLN A 36 13.16 -9.23 1.49
C GLN A 36 13.05 -10.73 1.77
N LEU A 37 14.11 -11.50 1.53
CA LEU A 37 14.24 -12.90 1.94
C LEU A 37 15.08 -13.03 3.20
N ARG A 38 16.25 -12.35 3.24
CA ARG A 38 17.22 -12.49 4.33
C ARG A 38 16.68 -12.02 5.69
N HIS A 39 15.79 -11.02 5.67
CA HIS A 39 15.30 -10.39 6.89
C HIS A 39 13.85 -10.75 7.25
N ILE A 40 13.21 -11.74 6.62
CA ILE A 40 11.79 -12.08 6.87
C ILE A 40 11.50 -12.27 8.37
N LYS A 41 12.28 -13.08 9.08
CA LYS A 41 12.09 -13.30 10.53
C LYS A 41 12.24 -12.00 11.32
N HIS A 42 13.21 -11.18 10.95
CA HIS A 42 13.48 -9.91 11.59
C HIS A 42 12.38 -8.88 11.31
N MET A 43 11.85 -8.84 10.09
CA MET A 43 10.70 -8.00 9.72
C MET A 43 9.49 -8.27 10.62
N ILE A 44 9.17 -9.55 10.85
CA ILE A 44 8.07 -9.97 11.73
C ILE A 44 8.33 -9.52 13.17
N THR A 45 9.53 -9.67 13.68
CA THR A 45 9.89 -9.23 15.04
C THR A 45 9.74 -7.72 15.20
N LEU A 46 10.20 -6.94 14.20
CA LEU A 46 10.16 -5.48 14.22
C LEU A 46 8.72 -4.91 14.20
N MET A 47 7.74 -5.64 13.65
CA MET A 47 6.34 -5.20 13.65
C MET A 47 5.81 -4.96 15.07
N PHE A 48 6.25 -5.78 16.04
CA PHE A 48 5.79 -5.74 17.42
C PHE A 48 6.72 -4.96 18.35
N GLN A 49 7.81 -4.37 17.81
CA GLN A 49 8.74 -3.54 18.58
C GLN A 49 8.33 -2.07 18.58
N GLY A 50 8.73 -1.38 19.65
CA GLY A 50 8.49 0.06 19.81
C GLY A 50 7.16 0.37 20.48
N ARG A 51 7.12 1.55 21.08
CA ARG A 51 5.93 2.11 21.75
C ARG A 51 5.58 3.44 21.11
N PRO A 52 4.31 3.85 21.13
CA PRO A 52 3.95 5.19 20.69
C PRO A 52 4.59 6.23 21.63
N THR A 53 4.92 7.39 21.06
CA THR A 53 5.35 8.58 21.78
C THR A 53 4.29 9.67 21.66
N ASP A 54 4.53 10.83 22.29
CA ASP A 54 3.60 11.97 22.17
C ASP A 54 3.48 12.45 20.71
N ALA A 55 4.56 12.38 19.94
CA ALA A 55 4.61 12.83 18.55
C ALA A 55 4.46 11.71 17.52
N GLY A 56 4.73 10.44 17.88
CA GLY A 56 4.77 9.32 16.96
C GLY A 56 3.95 8.11 17.37
N VAL A 57 3.58 7.30 16.38
CA VAL A 57 2.89 6.03 16.56
C VAL A 57 3.87 4.86 16.75
N SER A 58 3.40 3.71 17.25
CA SER A 58 4.22 2.49 17.33
C SER A 58 4.50 1.90 15.94
N SER A 59 5.47 0.98 15.84
CA SER A 59 5.75 0.27 14.58
C SER A 59 4.52 -0.51 14.08
N PHE A 60 3.77 -1.13 14.99
CA PHE A 60 2.55 -1.86 14.65
C PHE A 60 1.44 -0.92 14.15
N GLN A 61 1.25 0.24 14.77
CA GLN A 61 0.30 1.24 14.30
C GLN A 61 0.68 1.77 12.91
N ALA A 62 1.96 2.06 12.67
CA ALA A 62 2.42 2.48 11.34
C ALA A 62 2.22 1.39 10.28
N LEU A 63 2.46 0.12 10.63
CA LEU A 63 2.17 -1.03 9.77
C LEU A 63 0.68 -1.08 9.41
N THR A 64 -0.20 -1.00 10.41
CA THR A 64 -1.65 -1.10 10.18
C THR A 64 -2.20 0.11 9.43
N MET A 65 -1.64 1.30 9.62
CA MET A 65 -1.97 2.47 8.80
C MET A 65 -1.58 2.27 7.32
N THR A 66 -0.42 1.65 7.05
CA THR A 66 -0.02 1.31 5.68
C THR A 66 -0.90 0.20 5.11
N LEU A 67 -1.17 -0.85 5.89
CA LEU A 67 -2.06 -1.94 5.46
C LEU A 67 -3.50 -1.45 5.24
N ALA A 68 -3.95 -0.43 5.96
CA ALA A 68 -5.24 0.22 5.71
C ALA A 68 -5.32 0.79 4.28
N GLY A 69 -4.22 1.34 3.75
CA GLY A 69 -4.15 1.80 2.37
C GLY A 69 -4.09 0.65 1.36
N ARG A 70 -3.27 -0.36 1.67
CA ARG A 70 -2.99 -1.50 0.78
C ARG A 70 -4.14 -2.49 0.69
N VAL A 71 -4.62 -2.96 1.85
CA VAL A 71 -5.70 -3.96 1.90
C VAL A 71 -7.05 -3.28 1.66
N GLY A 72 -7.43 -3.19 0.41
CA GLY A 72 -8.59 -2.47 -0.07
C GLY A 72 -9.32 -3.20 -1.22
N THR A 73 -9.98 -2.43 -2.05
CA THR A 73 -10.65 -2.91 -3.27
C THR A 73 -9.69 -3.65 -4.21
N GLY A 74 -8.39 -3.29 -4.22
CA GLY A 74 -7.37 -3.93 -5.02
C GLY A 74 -7.25 -5.44 -4.80
N ASN A 75 -7.41 -5.88 -3.55
CA ASN A 75 -7.28 -7.28 -3.17
C ASN A 75 -8.48 -8.17 -3.57
N ILE A 76 -9.64 -7.59 -3.77
CA ILE A 76 -10.88 -8.29 -4.14
C ILE A 76 -11.22 -8.01 -5.59
N ALA A 77 -11.72 -6.82 -5.89
CA ALA A 77 -12.11 -6.43 -7.24
C ALA A 77 -10.92 -6.26 -8.19
N GLY A 78 -9.76 -5.80 -7.68
CA GLY A 78 -8.53 -5.67 -8.46
C GLY A 78 -8.00 -7.01 -8.95
N VAL A 79 -8.01 -8.05 -8.10
CA VAL A 79 -7.62 -9.41 -8.49
C VAL A 79 -8.60 -9.98 -9.54
N ALA A 80 -9.90 -9.78 -9.35
CA ALA A 80 -10.91 -10.20 -10.32
C ALA A 80 -10.66 -9.54 -11.70
N THR A 81 -10.40 -8.23 -11.74
CA THR A 81 -10.08 -7.53 -12.99
C THR A 81 -8.74 -7.95 -13.59
N ALA A 82 -7.72 -8.26 -12.75
CA ALA A 82 -6.45 -8.80 -13.22
C ALA A 82 -6.63 -10.13 -13.97
N ILE A 83 -7.43 -11.03 -13.40
CA ILE A 83 -7.75 -12.33 -14.02
C ILE A 83 -8.60 -12.13 -15.29
N THR A 84 -9.56 -11.22 -15.28
CA THR A 84 -10.41 -10.95 -16.44
C THR A 84 -9.63 -10.49 -17.66
N PHE A 85 -8.70 -9.57 -17.49
CA PHE A 85 -7.98 -8.95 -18.60
C PHE A 85 -6.58 -9.55 -18.84
N GLY A 86 -6.01 -10.24 -17.87
CA GLY A 86 -4.68 -10.84 -17.97
C GLY A 86 -4.69 -12.38 -17.85
N GLY A 87 -5.86 -12.99 -17.66
CA GLY A 87 -5.98 -14.42 -17.41
C GLY A 87 -5.42 -14.85 -16.04
N PRO A 88 -5.45 -16.17 -15.73
CA PRO A 88 -4.91 -16.73 -14.49
C PRO A 88 -3.44 -16.37 -14.24
N GLY A 89 -2.64 -16.19 -15.31
CA GLY A 89 -1.24 -15.81 -15.24
C GLY A 89 -0.98 -14.42 -14.65
N ALA A 90 -1.96 -13.52 -14.65
CA ALA A 90 -1.84 -12.22 -14.00
C ALA A 90 -1.55 -12.34 -12.51
N LEU A 91 -2.06 -13.38 -11.84
CA LEU A 91 -1.78 -13.61 -10.42
C LEU A 91 -0.30 -13.89 -10.15
N PHE A 92 0.37 -14.63 -11.02
CA PHE A 92 1.83 -14.82 -10.94
C PHE A 92 2.59 -13.50 -11.04
N TRP A 93 2.20 -12.63 -11.96
CA TRP A 93 2.85 -11.33 -12.13
C TRP A 93 2.53 -10.35 -10.99
N MET A 94 1.36 -10.49 -10.33
CA MET A 94 1.09 -9.82 -9.05
C MET A 94 2.08 -10.30 -7.96
N TRP A 95 2.36 -11.60 -7.86
CA TRP A 95 3.36 -12.13 -6.92
C TRP A 95 4.77 -11.63 -7.23
N MET A 96 5.14 -11.57 -8.51
CA MET A 96 6.44 -11.05 -8.92
C MET A 96 6.61 -9.58 -8.56
N VAL A 97 5.59 -8.76 -8.80
CA VAL A 97 5.65 -7.34 -8.43
C VAL A 97 5.61 -7.13 -6.91
N ALA A 98 4.98 -8.00 -6.15
CA ALA A 98 5.04 -7.96 -4.69
C ALA A 98 6.43 -8.35 -4.17
N PHE A 99 7.01 -9.41 -4.70
CA PHE A 99 8.35 -9.85 -4.33
C PHE A 99 9.42 -8.77 -4.59
N LEU A 100 9.40 -8.20 -5.78
CA LEU A 100 10.30 -7.12 -6.17
C LEU A 100 9.93 -5.80 -5.48
N GLY A 101 8.63 -5.51 -5.35
CA GLY A 101 8.07 -4.32 -4.72
C GLY A 101 8.40 -4.20 -3.24
N ALA A 102 8.62 -5.31 -2.54
CA ALA A 102 9.06 -5.27 -1.15
C ALA A 102 10.40 -4.52 -0.98
N SER A 103 11.31 -4.62 -1.95
CA SER A 103 12.56 -3.84 -1.95
C SER A 103 12.34 -2.36 -2.25
N LEU A 104 11.35 -2.02 -3.08
CA LEU A 104 10.93 -0.63 -3.34
C LEU A 104 10.33 -0.02 -2.07
N ALA A 105 9.39 -0.73 -1.44
CA ALA A 105 8.75 -0.31 -0.19
C ALA A 105 9.77 -0.12 0.94
N PHE A 106 10.81 -0.95 1.00
CA PHE A 106 11.94 -0.78 1.90
C PHE A 106 12.64 0.57 1.68
N VAL A 107 13.02 0.85 0.43
CA VAL A 107 13.79 2.07 0.10
C VAL A 107 12.97 3.31 0.37
N GLU A 108 11.72 3.38 -0.15
CA GLU A 108 10.86 4.55 0.02
C GLU A 108 10.53 4.82 1.48
N SER A 109 10.22 3.78 2.27
CA SER A 109 9.87 3.92 3.68
C SER A 109 11.07 4.27 4.57
N THR A 110 12.26 3.73 4.25
CA THR A 110 13.51 4.14 4.90
C THR A 110 13.79 5.62 4.63
N LEU A 111 13.65 6.08 3.38
CA LEU A 111 13.83 7.49 3.02
C LEU A 111 12.80 8.39 3.71
N GLY A 112 11.53 7.95 3.79
CA GLY A 112 10.49 8.65 4.54
C GLY A 112 10.89 8.89 5.99
N GLN A 113 11.41 7.88 6.66
CA GLN A 113 11.91 7.98 8.03
C GLN A 113 13.17 8.85 8.16
N VAL A 114 14.11 8.77 7.22
CA VAL A 114 15.34 9.60 7.23
C VAL A 114 15.00 11.08 7.19
N TYR A 115 14.03 11.48 6.37
CA TYR A 115 13.70 12.88 6.10
C TYR A 115 12.40 13.37 6.76
N LYS A 116 11.89 12.66 7.75
CA LYS A 116 10.70 13.08 8.49
C LYS A 116 10.94 14.38 9.27
N GLU A 117 9.84 15.03 9.59
CA GLU A 117 9.80 16.25 10.42
C GLU A 117 8.73 16.12 11.49
N LYS A 118 8.81 16.96 12.50
CA LYS A 118 7.75 17.18 13.48
C LYS A 118 6.96 18.41 13.09
N ILE A 119 5.70 18.23 12.67
CA ILE A 119 4.81 19.30 12.25
C ILE A 119 3.56 19.26 13.13
N ASN A 120 3.24 20.36 13.80
CA ASN A 120 2.11 20.46 14.73
C ASN A 120 2.10 19.37 15.82
N GLY A 121 3.28 18.99 16.31
CA GLY A 121 3.44 17.98 17.36
C GLY A 121 3.42 16.53 16.87
N GLU A 122 3.29 16.26 15.58
CA GLU A 122 3.23 14.92 15.00
C GLU A 122 4.36 14.67 14.00
N TYR A 123 4.85 13.42 13.90
CA TYR A 123 5.83 13.05 12.86
C TYR A 123 5.14 12.94 11.51
N ARG A 124 5.70 13.65 10.56
CA ARG A 124 5.25 13.71 9.17
C ARG A 124 6.43 13.48 8.23
N GLY A 125 6.19 12.78 7.14
CA GLY A 125 7.18 12.52 6.09
C GLY A 125 6.53 11.93 4.85
N GLY A 126 7.35 11.51 3.91
CA GLY A 126 6.90 10.96 2.65
C GLY A 126 7.72 11.50 1.48
N PRO A 127 7.31 11.20 0.22
CA PRO A 127 8.10 11.57 -0.95
C PRO A 127 8.38 13.07 -1.08
N ALA A 128 7.41 13.93 -0.83
CA ALA A 128 7.63 15.39 -0.89
C ALA A 128 8.79 15.83 0.03
N PHE A 129 8.88 15.23 1.22
CA PHE A 129 9.94 15.55 2.19
C PHE A 129 11.31 15.07 1.72
N TYR A 130 11.43 13.80 1.28
CA TYR A 130 12.72 13.30 0.84
C TYR A 130 13.17 13.82 -0.53
N ILE A 131 12.24 14.23 -1.40
CA ILE A 131 12.58 14.93 -2.64
C ILE A 131 13.14 16.32 -2.31
N GLU A 132 12.48 17.10 -1.46
CA GLU A 132 12.99 18.43 -1.08
C GLU A 132 14.34 18.34 -0.35
N LYS A 133 14.42 17.55 0.72
CA LYS A 133 15.60 17.47 1.58
C LYS A 133 16.72 16.61 1.01
N GLY A 134 16.35 15.51 0.36
CA GLY A 134 17.29 14.53 -0.16
C GLY A 134 17.89 14.92 -1.50
N LEU A 135 17.08 15.42 -2.45
CA LEU A 135 17.53 15.88 -3.77
C LEU A 135 17.79 17.39 -3.82
N GLY A 136 17.20 18.17 -2.93
CA GLY A 136 17.28 19.65 -2.96
C GLY A 136 16.34 20.29 -3.99
N VAL A 137 15.42 19.52 -4.61
CA VAL A 137 14.61 19.97 -5.74
C VAL A 137 13.19 20.31 -5.27
N LYS A 138 12.97 21.57 -4.89
CA LYS A 138 11.71 22.04 -4.30
C LYS A 138 10.50 21.92 -5.24
N TRP A 139 10.64 22.30 -6.52
CA TRP A 139 9.54 22.23 -7.46
C TRP A 139 9.01 20.80 -7.66
N TYR A 140 9.93 19.83 -7.67
CA TYR A 140 9.57 18.40 -7.80
C TYR A 140 8.83 17.89 -6.55
N ALA A 141 9.28 18.28 -5.37
CA ALA A 141 8.60 17.97 -4.12
C ALA A 141 7.17 18.54 -4.07
N TRP A 142 6.99 19.78 -4.54
CA TRP A 142 5.68 20.40 -4.68
C TRP A 142 4.80 19.68 -5.72
N LEU A 143 5.36 19.34 -6.86
CA LEU A 143 4.66 18.56 -7.88
C LEU A 143 4.14 17.24 -7.31
N PHE A 144 5.02 16.49 -6.61
CA PHE A 144 4.60 15.25 -5.96
C PHE A 144 3.50 15.48 -4.92
N ALA A 145 3.63 16.50 -4.08
CA ALA A 145 2.63 16.81 -3.05
C ALA A 145 1.25 17.13 -3.67
N VAL A 146 1.22 17.95 -4.71
CA VAL A 146 -0.02 18.32 -5.42
C VAL A 146 -0.65 17.10 -6.09
N VAL A 147 0.16 16.31 -6.81
CA VAL A 147 -0.31 15.06 -7.46
C VAL A 147 -0.87 14.09 -6.42
N THR A 148 -0.21 13.94 -5.28
CA THR A 148 -0.68 13.06 -4.19
C THR A 148 -1.98 13.55 -3.57
N ILE A 149 -2.12 14.85 -3.31
CA ILE A 149 -3.37 15.44 -2.79
C ILE A 149 -4.51 15.18 -3.77
N PHE A 150 -4.27 15.37 -5.06
CA PHE A 150 -5.27 15.16 -6.09
C PHE A 150 -5.61 13.67 -6.25
N SER A 151 -4.61 12.78 -6.26
CA SER A 151 -4.81 11.34 -6.38
C SER A 151 -5.55 10.75 -5.18
N CYS A 152 -5.02 10.96 -3.97
CA CYS A 152 -5.58 10.38 -2.74
C CYS A 152 -6.80 11.16 -2.22
N GLY A 153 -6.95 12.44 -2.57
CA GLY A 153 -8.09 13.26 -2.13
C GLY A 153 -9.30 13.21 -3.07
N LEU A 154 -9.10 12.93 -4.36
CA LEU A 154 -10.17 13.02 -5.37
C LEU A 154 -10.30 11.79 -6.27
N LEU A 155 -9.20 11.19 -6.77
CA LEU A 155 -9.30 10.16 -7.80
C LEU A 155 -9.52 8.75 -7.21
N MET A 156 -8.72 8.38 -6.22
CA MET A 156 -8.68 7.02 -5.67
C MET A 156 -9.83 6.68 -4.70
N PRO A 157 -10.36 7.62 -3.88
CA PRO A 157 -11.46 7.30 -2.96
C PRO A 157 -12.72 6.79 -3.66
N GLY A 158 -12.99 7.30 -4.87
CA GLY A 158 -14.12 6.89 -5.68
C GLY A 158 -14.12 5.41 -6.06
N VAL A 159 -12.95 4.81 -6.32
CA VAL A 159 -12.82 3.37 -6.61
C VAL A 159 -13.24 2.52 -5.43
N GLN A 160 -12.77 2.90 -4.24
CA GLN A 160 -13.08 2.20 -3.00
C GLN A 160 -14.59 2.25 -2.72
N ALA A 161 -15.17 3.45 -2.81
CA ALA A 161 -16.58 3.67 -2.57
C ALA A 161 -17.48 2.97 -3.61
N ASN A 162 -17.08 2.96 -4.87
CA ASN A 162 -17.77 2.23 -5.94
C ASN A 162 -17.88 0.74 -5.63
N SER A 163 -16.78 0.13 -5.23
CA SER A 163 -16.75 -1.30 -4.90
C SER A 163 -17.55 -1.63 -3.66
N ILE A 164 -17.59 -0.75 -2.65
CA ILE A 164 -18.49 -0.90 -1.50
C ILE A 164 -19.94 -0.86 -1.98
N GLY A 165 -20.31 0.14 -2.79
CA GLY A 165 -21.67 0.29 -3.33
C GLY A 165 -22.13 -0.97 -4.06
N ALA A 166 -21.34 -1.42 -5.03
CA ALA A 166 -21.65 -2.61 -5.82
C ALA A 166 -21.78 -3.89 -4.96
N SER A 167 -20.90 -4.07 -3.97
CA SER A 167 -20.94 -5.27 -3.13
C SER A 167 -22.12 -5.28 -2.15
N LEU A 168 -22.50 -4.14 -1.59
CA LEU A 168 -23.65 -4.01 -0.70
C LEU A 168 -24.97 -4.10 -1.46
N GLU A 169 -25.02 -3.61 -2.70
CA GLU A 169 -26.17 -3.80 -3.59
C GLU A 169 -26.41 -5.28 -3.88
N ILE A 170 -25.35 -6.03 -4.25
CA ILE A 170 -25.45 -7.48 -4.53
C ILE A 170 -25.87 -8.27 -3.28
N ALA A 171 -25.28 -7.96 -2.11
CA ALA A 171 -25.52 -8.77 -0.90
C ALA A 171 -26.81 -8.41 -0.16
N PHE A 172 -27.17 -7.12 -0.10
CA PHE A 172 -28.24 -6.63 0.75
C PHE A 172 -29.34 -5.89 -0.02
N GLY A 173 -29.20 -5.72 -1.35
CA GLY A 173 -30.13 -4.92 -2.15
C GLY A 173 -30.11 -3.42 -1.80
N LEU A 174 -29.03 -2.93 -1.19
CA LEU A 174 -28.93 -1.52 -0.78
C LEU A 174 -28.73 -0.61 -1.99
N ASP A 175 -29.57 0.41 -2.10
CA ASP A 175 -29.41 1.43 -3.14
C ASP A 175 -28.05 2.16 -2.99
N PRO A 176 -27.32 2.38 -4.11
CA PRO A 176 -26.03 3.07 -4.08
C PRO A 176 -26.08 4.47 -3.43
N ASN A 177 -27.20 5.21 -3.52
CA ASN A 177 -27.32 6.51 -2.87
C ASN A 177 -27.42 6.38 -1.34
N VAL A 178 -28.08 5.34 -0.84
CA VAL A 178 -28.14 5.04 0.60
C VAL A 178 -26.75 4.68 1.11
N THR A 179 -26.04 3.84 0.35
CA THR A 179 -24.63 3.49 0.67
C THR A 179 -23.74 4.72 0.66
N ALA A 180 -23.89 5.62 -0.31
CA ALA A 180 -23.13 6.87 -0.38
C ALA A 180 -23.36 7.75 0.86
N ALA A 181 -24.63 7.91 1.28
CA ALA A 181 -24.96 8.66 2.49
C ALA A 181 -24.38 8.03 3.75
N LEU A 182 -24.46 6.70 3.90
CA LEU A 182 -23.89 5.97 5.01
C LEU A 182 -22.35 6.17 5.08
N LEU A 183 -21.65 6.02 3.96
CA LEU A 183 -20.21 6.23 3.88
C LEU A 183 -19.83 7.68 4.26
N ALA A 184 -20.55 8.68 3.76
CA ALA A 184 -20.28 10.08 4.09
C ALA A 184 -20.41 10.34 5.59
N VAL A 185 -21.44 9.81 6.24
CA VAL A 185 -21.65 9.94 7.69
C VAL A 185 -20.50 9.26 8.46
N LEU A 186 -20.20 7.98 8.15
CA LEU A 186 -19.16 7.22 8.86
C LEU A 186 -17.78 7.84 8.70
N LEU A 187 -17.43 8.30 7.49
CA LEU A 187 -16.16 8.98 7.23
C LEU A 187 -16.04 10.27 8.03
N SER A 188 -17.12 11.04 8.15
CA SER A 188 -17.12 12.28 8.91
C SER A 188 -16.68 12.07 10.36
N PHE A 189 -17.17 11.01 11.01
CA PHE A 189 -16.80 10.72 12.40
C PHE A 189 -15.30 10.42 12.58
N ILE A 190 -14.63 9.85 11.58
CA ILE A 190 -13.24 9.43 11.70
C ILE A 190 -12.27 10.52 11.25
N ILE A 191 -12.48 11.12 10.08
CA ILE A 191 -11.53 12.07 9.50
C ILE A 191 -11.46 13.40 10.26
N PHE A 192 -12.48 13.73 11.06
CA PHE A 192 -12.41 14.90 11.94
C PHE A 192 -11.66 14.65 13.26
N GLY A 193 -11.25 13.39 13.53
CA GLY A 193 -10.56 12.99 14.77
C GLY A 193 -9.02 13.04 14.72
N GLY A 194 -8.40 13.36 13.58
CA GLY A 194 -6.94 13.47 13.42
C GLY A 194 -6.19 12.14 13.33
N VAL A 195 -4.85 12.21 13.19
CA VAL A 195 -3.97 11.07 12.89
C VAL A 195 -3.99 9.98 13.97
N LYS A 196 -3.99 10.35 15.24
CA LYS A 196 -4.04 9.38 16.36
C LYS A 196 -5.30 8.53 16.32
N ARG A 197 -6.45 9.12 15.95
CA ARG A 197 -7.71 8.41 15.79
C ARG A 197 -7.68 7.45 14.61
N ILE A 198 -7.10 7.88 13.49
CA ILE A 198 -6.88 7.03 12.31
C ILE A 198 -5.99 5.85 12.66
N ALA A 199 -4.85 6.09 13.32
CA ALA A 199 -3.92 5.05 13.73
C ALA A 199 -4.58 4.04 14.69
N SER A 200 -5.34 4.51 15.68
CA SER A 200 -6.06 3.67 16.63
C SER A 200 -7.14 2.82 15.94
N PHE A 201 -7.93 3.42 15.06
CA PHE A 201 -8.95 2.72 14.29
C PHE A 201 -8.34 1.65 13.37
N SER A 202 -7.30 2.01 12.61
CA SER A 202 -6.60 1.07 11.73
C SER A 202 -5.97 -0.08 12.50
N SER A 203 -5.35 0.17 13.66
CA SER A 203 -4.72 -0.89 14.46
C SER A 203 -5.70 -1.91 15.05
N MET A 204 -6.97 -1.54 15.17
CA MET A 204 -8.03 -2.44 15.63
C MET A 204 -8.67 -3.20 14.45
N VAL A 205 -9.03 -2.49 13.39
CA VAL A 205 -9.85 -3.03 12.30
C VAL A 205 -9.03 -3.85 11.30
N VAL A 206 -7.86 -3.35 10.88
CA VAL A 206 -7.08 -3.95 9.79
C VAL A 206 -6.61 -5.38 10.08
N PRO A 207 -6.03 -5.70 11.25
CA PRO A 207 -5.61 -7.07 11.53
C PRO A 207 -6.79 -8.04 11.57
N PHE A 208 -7.92 -7.60 12.15
CA PHE A 208 -9.13 -8.41 12.25
C PHE A 208 -9.73 -8.73 10.87
N MET A 209 -9.87 -7.72 10.00
CA MET A 209 -10.44 -7.91 8.68
C MET A 209 -9.54 -8.77 7.78
N ALA A 210 -8.22 -8.50 7.77
CA ALA A 210 -7.28 -9.25 6.93
C ALA A 210 -7.18 -10.72 7.39
N LEU A 211 -7.05 -10.94 8.72
CA LEU A 211 -6.98 -12.30 9.25
C LEU A 211 -8.27 -13.08 8.99
N GLY A 212 -9.43 -12.47 9.22
CA GLY A 212 -10.73 -13.09 8.94
C GLY A 212 -10.86 -13.51 7.48
N TYR A 213 -10.46 -12.64 6.54
CA TYR A 213 -10.48 -12.95 5.11
C TYR A 213 -9.54 -14.10 4.74
N ILE A 214 -8.31 -14.09 5.27
CA ILE A 214 -7.33 -15.16 5.04
C ILE A 214 -7.81 -16.50 5.63
N ILE A 215 -8.38 -16.50 6.83
CA ILE A 215 -8.92 -17.73 7.44
C ILE A 215 -9.99 -18.36 6.57
N VAL A 216 -10.97 -17.57 6.12
CA VAL A 216 -12.04 -18.09 5.25
C VAL A 216 -11.47 -18.61 3.93
N ALA A 217 -10.51 -17.91 3.33
CA ALA A 217 -9.83 -18.40 2.12
C ALA A 217 -9.07 -19.71 2.38
N CYS A 218 -8.38 -19.84 3.50
CA CYS A 218 -7.70 -21.08 3.88
C CYS A 218 -8.69 -22.24 4.05
N VAL A 219 -9.86 -22.00 4.62
CA VAL A 219 -10.93 -23.02 4.72
C VAL A 219 -11.36 -23.48 3.34
N ILE A 220 -11.62 -22.56 2.40
CA ILE A 220 -12.01 -22.90 1.03
C ILE A 220 -10.91 -23.70 0.34
N ILE A 221 -9.65 -23.28 0.45
CA ILE A 221 -8.52 -24.00 -0.13
C ILE A 221 -8.38 -25.40 0.48
N ALA A 222 -8.57 -25.53 1.79
CA ALA A 222 -8.48 -26.81 2.48
C ALA A 222 -9.58 -27.81 2.03
N ILE A 223 -10.81 -27.31 1.85
CA ILE A 223 -11.93 -28.13 1.34
C ILE A 223 -11.65 -28.58 -0.10
N ASN A 224 -10.96 -27.77 -0.90
CA ASN A 224 -10.68 -28.04 -2.32
C ASN A 224 -9.19 -28.30 -2.55
N ILE A 225 -8.51 -28.94 -1.61
CA ILE A 225 -7.04 -29.13 -1.65
C ILE A 225 -6.60 -29.93 -2.88
N THR A 226 -7.43 -30.81 -3.41
CA THR A 226 -7.18 -31.62 -4.60
C THR A 226 -7.09 -30.77 -5.87
N GLU A 227 -7.79 -29.65 -5.95
CA GLU A 227 -7.77 -28.74 -7.08
C GLU A 227 -6.56 -27.80 -7.08
N LEU A 228 -5.94 -27.58 -5.92
CA LEU A 228 -4.87 -26.62 -5.74
C LEU A 228 -3.66 -26.86 -6.65
N PRO A 229 -3.15 -28.10 -6.84
CA PRO A 229 -2.04 -28.35 -7.77
C PRO A 229 -2.36 -27.98 -9.22
N GLY A 230 -3.60 -28.25 -9.66
CA GLY A 230 -4.10 -27.88 -10.99
C GLY A 230 -4.15 -26.38 -11.18
N VAL A 231 -4.66 -25.65 -10.17
CA VAL A 231 -4.72 -24.18 -10.18
C VAL A 231 -3.32 -23.55 -10.20
N ILE A 232 -2.38 -24.04 -9.40
CA ILE A 232 -0.99 -23.56 -9.42
C ILE A 232 -0.36 -23.78 -10.79
N LEU A 233 -0.57 -24.96 -11.38
CA LEU A 233 -0.07 -25.27 -12.71
C LEU A 233 -0.71 -24.37 -13.79
N LEU A 234 -2.02 -24.08 -13.69
CA LEU A 234 -2.74 -23.18 -14.57
C LEU A 234 -2.16 -21.75 -14.49
N ILE A 235 -1.95 -21.23 -13.29
CA ILE A 235 -1.31 -19.91 -13.06
C ILE A 235 0.06 -19.87 -13.73
N TRP A 236 0.89 -20.89 -13.50
CA TRP A 236 2.23 -20.96 -14.06
C TRP A 236 2.23 -21.02 -15.60
N LYS A 237 1.46 -21.94 -16.17
CA LYS A 237 1.36 -22.09 -17.63
C LYS A 237 0.81 -20.82 -18.30
N SER A 238 -0.23 -20.20 -17.72
CA SER A 238 -0.82 -18.98 -18.23
C SER A 238 0.16 -17.80 -18.12
N ALA A 239 0.96 -17.72 -17.06
CA ALA A 239 1.94 -16.65 -16.85
C ALA A 239 3.08 -16.61 -17.86
N PHE A 240 3.38 -17.75 -18.53
CA PHE A 240 4.47 -17.86 -19.51
C PHE A 240 3.98 -18.24 -20.91
N GLY A 241 2.67 -18.20 -21.15
CA GLY A 241 2.06 -18.47 -22.45
C GLY A 241 2.06 -19.95 -22.87
N PHE A 242 2.29 -20.87 -21.93
CA PHE A 242 2.27 -22.32 -22.20
C PHE A 242 0.84 -22.92 -22.15
N GLU A 243 -0.14 -22.15 -21.73
CA GLU A 243 -1.54 -22.55 -21.75
C GLU A 243 -2.18 -22.15 -23.08
N ALA A 244 -2.64 -23.13 -23.86
CA ALA A 244 -3.15 -22.91 -25.21
C ALA A 244 -4.30 -21.89 -25.28
N GLY A 245 -5.17 -21.88 -24.24
CA GLY A 245 -6.28 -20.93 -24.16
C GLY A 245 -5.88 -19.48 -23.86
N PHE A 246 -4.69 -19.26 -23.24
CA PHE A 246 -4.27 -17.94 -22.74
C PHE A 246 -2.91 -17.46 -23.29
N GLY A 247 -2.27 -18.24 -24.17
CA GLY A 247 -0.98 -17.88 -24.73
C GLY A 247 -0.99 -16.54 -25.50
N ALA A 248 -2.11 -16.24 -26.16
CA ALA A 248 -2.27 -15.01 -26.93
C ALA A 248 -2.30 -13.73 -26.05
N ILE A 249 -2.53 -13.85 -24.74
CA ILE A 249 -2.62 -12.72 -23.81
C ILE A 249 -1.44 -12.61 -22.84
N LEU A 250 -0.30 -13.24 -23.12
CA LEU A 250 0.89 -13.18 -22.25
C LEU A 250 1.27 -11.74 -21.88
N GLY A 251 1.28 -10.83 -22.85
CA GLY A 251 1.55 -9.41 -22.61
C GLY A 251 0.53 -8.76 -21.67
N GLN A 252 -0.73 -9.16 -21.78
CA GLN A 252 -1.80 -8.71 -20.88
C GLN A 252 -1.63 -9.27 -19.48
N ALA A 253 -1.21 -10.55 -19.34
CA ALA A 253 -0.93 -11.13 -18.03
C ALA A 253 0.13 -10.35 -17.27
N ILE A 254 1.23 -9.96 -17.93
CA ILE A 254 2.29 -9.12 -17.36
C ILE A 254 1.72 -7.73 -17.00
N MET A 255 1.09 -7.07 -17.97
CA MET A 255 0.60 -5.71 -17.81
C MET A 255 -0.44 -5.59 -16.68
N TRP A 256 -1.48 -6.42 -16.70
CA TRP A 256 -2.54 -6.39 -15.71
C TRP A 256 -2.08 -6.91 -14.35
N GLY A 257 -1.21 -7.93 -14.32
CA GLY A 257 -0.61 -8.41 -13.08
C GLY A 257 0.23 -7.35 -12.39
N VAL A 258 1.09 -6.64 -13.11
CA VAL A 258 1.89 -5.54 -12.55
C VAL A 258 1.00 -4.36 -12.17
N LYS A 259 0.09 -3.94 -13.05
CA LYS A 259 -0.81 -2.80 -12.81
C LYS A 259 -1.67 -3.02 -11.55
N ARG A 260 -2.32 -4.16 -11.43
CA ARG A 260 -3.17 -4.48 -10.28
C ARG A 260 -2.36 -4.82 -9.03
N GLY A 261 -1.17 -5.43 -9.18
CA GLY A 261 -0.24 -5.63 -8.08
C GLY A 261 0.26 -4.33 -7.48
N VAL A 262 0.72 -3.37 -8.30
CA VAL A 262 1.13 -2.02 -7.84
C VAL A 262 -0.06 -1.26 -7.24
N TYR A 263 -1.24 -1.37 -7.83
CA TYR A 263 -2.46 -0.76 -7.29
C TYR A 263 -2.79 -1.28 -5.89
N SER A 264 -2.68 -2.60 -5.67
CA SER A 264 -2.98 -3.25 -4.39
C SER A 264 -1.92 -2.97 -3.33
N ASN A 265 -0.66 -3.34 -3.61
CA ASN A 265 0.40 -3.29 -2.59
C ASN A 265 1.05 -1.90 -2.43
N GLU A 266 0.70 -0.95 -3.29
CA GLU A 266 1.18 0.44 -3.28
C GLU A 266 2.71 0.61 -3.29
N ALA A 267 3.48 -0.45 -3.51
CA ALA A 267 4.93 -0.36 -3.65
C ALA A 267 5.29 0.48 -4.88
N ALA A 268 6.23 1.38 -4.72
CA ALA A 268 6.64 2.37 -5.70
C ALA A 268 5.72 3.60 -5.86
N GLN A 269 4.50 3.61 -5.30
CA GLN A 269 3.62 4.79 -5.37
C GLN A 269 4.05 5.92 -4.43
N GLY A 270 4.80 5.60 -3.36
CA GLY A 270 5.18 6.58 -2.35
C GLY A 270 4.11 6.85 -1.30
N THR A 271 3.11 5.99 -1.16
CA THR A 271 2.06 6.07 -0.13
C THR A 271 2.56 5.57 1.22
N GLY A 272 3.21 4.40 1.24
CA GLY A 272 3.76 3.77 2.44
C GLY A 272 4.70 4.65 3.27
N PRO A 273 5.57 5.48 2.67
CA PRO A 273 6.42 6.43 3.40
C PRO A 273 5.70 7.39 4.33
N HIS A 274 4.46 7.75 4.07
CA HIS A 274 3.69 8.65 4.94
C HIS A 274 3.39 7.99 6.28
N ALA A 275 2.86 6.78 6.27
CA ALA A 275 2.58 6.05 7.50
C ALA A 275 3.87 5.60 8.21
N SER A 276 4.88 5.13 7.47
CA SER A 276 6.16 4.74 8.05
C SER A 276 6.84 5.89 8.77
N SER A 277 6.75 7.12 8.25
CA SER A 277 7.34 8.32 8.85
C SER A 277 6.71 8.70 10.18
N ALA A 278 5.44 8.36 10.39
CA ALA A 278 4.75 8.62 11.66
C ALA A 278 5.27 7.76 12.82
N ALA A 279 6.00 6.68 12.55
CA ALA A 279 6.51 5.79 13.59
C ALA A 279 7.67 6.39 14.39
N ALA A 280 7.62 6.16 15.71
CA ALA A 280 8.73 6.42 16.62
C ALA A 280 9.68 5.21 16.64
N VAL A 281 10.84 5.34 16.00
CA VAL A 281 11.86 4.27 15.91
C VAL A 281 13.26 4.81 16.16
N SER A 282 14.17 3.93 16.59
CA SER A 282 15.57 4.26 16.85
C SER A 282 16.40 4.35 15.55
N HIS A 283 15.96 3.67 14.49
CA HIS A 283 16.67 3.62 13.21
C HIS A 283 15.68 3.54 12.04
N PRO A 284 15.84 4.33 10.95
CA PRO A 284 14.94 4.35 9.79
C PRO A 284 14.67 2.98 9.16
N VAL A 285 15.68 2.13 9.10
CA VAL A 285 15.63 0.79 8.50
C VAL A 285 14.59 -0.11 9.20
N LYS A 286 14.33 0.08 10.49
CA LYS A 286 13.30 -0.68 11.19
C LYS A 286 11.95 -0.56 10.49
N GLN A 287 11.54 0.66 10.14
CA GLN A 287 10.32 0.87 9.39
C GLN A 287 10.42 0.45 7.93
N GLY A 288 11.57 0.63 7.29
CA GLY A 288 11.79 0.11 5.94
C GLY A 288 11.53 -1.40 5.86
N LEU A 289 12.05 -2.17 6.81
CA LEU A 289 11.85 -3.63 6.87
C LEU A 289 10.39 -4.01 7.18
N VAL A 290 9.74 -3.33 8.11
CA VAL A 290 8.32 -3.54 8.42
C VAL A 290 7.45 -3.30 7.19
N GLN A 291 7.72 -2.23 6.46
CA GLN A 291 6.96 -1.88 5.26
C GLN A 291 7.25 -2.78 4.06
N ALA A 292 8.44 -3.35 3.96
CA ALA A 292 8.73 -4.41 2.99
C ALA A 292 7.86 -5.65 3.23
N PHE A 293 7.67 -6.04 4.50
CA PHE A 293 6.83 -7.19 4.84
C PHE A 293 5.34 -6.94 4.60
N SER A 294 4.86 -5.71 4.79
CA SER A 294 3.44 -5.39 4.54
C SER A 294 3.01 -5.59 3.08
N VAL A 295 3.94 -5.49 2.11
CA VAL A 295 3.70 -5.86 0.70
C VAL A 295 3.33 -7.33 0.56
N TYR A 296 3.99 -8.20 1.34
CA TYR A 296 3.69 -9.62 1.33
C TYR A 296 2.33 -9.93 1.96
N ILE A 297 1.99 -9.26 3.08
CA ILE A 297 0.67 -9.41 3.69
C ILE A 297 -0.42 -9.08 2.67
N ASP A 298 -0.30 -7.96 1.98
CA ASP A 298 -1.27 -7.53 0.97
C ASP A 298 -1.39 -8.53 -0.18
N THR A 299 -0.30 -8.78 -0.89
CA THR A 299 -0.40 -9.46 -2.18
C THR A 299 -0.21 -10.97 -2.08
N LEU A 300 0.82 -11.46 -1.34
CA LEU A 300 1.06 -12.90 -1.26
C LEU A 300 0.03 -13.62 -0.38
N PHE A 301 -0.60 -12.92 0.58
CA PHE A 301 -1.66 -13.54 1.38
C PHE A 301 -3.04 -13.10 0.91
N VAL A 302 -3.40 -11.81 0.96
CA VAL A 302 -4.79 -11.37 0.73
C VAL A 302 -5.19 -11.46 -0.75
N CYS A 303 -4.35 -10.97 -1.70
CA CYS A 303 -4.66 -11.12 -3.13
C CYS A 303 -4.63 -12.57 -3.58
N SER A 304 -3.70 -13.39 -3.05
CA SER A 304 -3.66 -14.82 -3.36
C SER A 304 -4.91 -15.55 -2.88
N ALA A 305 -5.41 -15.19 -1.69
CA ALA A 305 -6.67 -15.72 -1.17
C ALA A 305 -7.82 -15.52 -2.17
N THR A 306 -7.98 -14.30 -2.68
CA THR A 306 -8.98 -13.99 -3.71
C THR A 306 -8.72 -14.74 -5.02
N GLY A 307 -7.47 -14.75 -5.48
CA GLY A 307 -7.10 -15.43 -6.73
C GLY A 307 -7.38 -16.92 -6.68
N PHE A 308 -7.01 -17.60 -5.59
CA PHE A 308 -7.30 -19.03 -5.42
C PHE A 308 -8.80 -19.30 -5.33
N MET A 309 -9.58 -18.50 -4.62
CA MET A 309 -11.03 -18.64 -4.56
C MET A 309 -11.66 -18.58 -5.96
N LEU A 310 -11.27 -17.63 -6.79
CA LEU A 310 -11.78 -17.50 -8.16
C LEU A 310 -11.33 -18.66 -9.05
N LEU A 311 -10.07 -19.04 -9.01
CA LEU A 311 -9.51 -20.07 -9.89
C LEU A 311 -9.97 -21.49 -9.53
N ILE A 312 -10.12 -21.80 -8.24
CA ILE A 312 -10.65 -23.08 -7.75
C ILE A 312 -12.11 -23.26 -8.17
N THR A 313 -12.93 -22.21 -8.05
CA THR A 313 -14.36 -22.29 -8.40
C THR A 313 -14.60 -22.23 -9.90
N GLY A 314 -13.67 -21.72 -10.70
CA GLY A 314 -13.86 -21.45 -12.11
C GLY A 314 -14.84 -20.32 -12.43
N LEU A 315 -15.32 -19.58 -11.40
CA LEU A 315 -16.34 -18.53 -11.54
C LEU A 315 -15.69 -17.18 -11.85
N TYR A 316 -15.09 -17.10 -13.02
CA TYR A 316 -14.47 -15.88 -13.58
C TYR A 316 -14.59 -15.91 -15.12
N ASN A 317 -14.38 -14.77 -15.76
CA ASN A 317 -14.27 -14.69 -17.21
C ASN A 317 -12.90 -14.18 -17.61
N VAL A 318 -12.43 -14.53 -18.82
CA VAL A 318 -11.22 -13.98 -19.42
C VAL A 318 -11.53 -13.40 -20.77
N GLN A 319 -11.03 -12.19 -21.03
CA GLN A 319 -11.21 -11.47 -22.29
C GLN A 319 -9.89 -11.36 -23.05
N GLY A 320 -9.93 -11.54 -24.36
CA GLY A 320 -8.83 -11.27 -25.25
C GLY A 320 -8.59 -9.76 -25.46
N VAL A 321 -7.52 -9.43 -26.16
CA VAL A 321 -7.13 -8.03 -26.49
C VAL A 321 -8.21 -7.34 -27.33
N ASP A 322 -8.90 -8.09 -28.17
CA ASP A 322 -10.00 -7.66 -29.02
C ASP A 322 -11.36 -7.60 -28.32
N GLY A 323 -11.40 -7.94 -27.01
CA GLY A 323 -12.63 -8.03 -26.21
C GLY A 323 -13.38 -9.34 -26.38
N ALA A 324 -12.90 -10.29 -27.22
CA ALA A 324 -13.51 -11.60 -27.36
C ALA A 324 -13.39 -12.42 -26.05
N ALA A 325 -14.44 -13.16 -25.71
CA ALA A 325 -14.39 -14.05 -24.55
C ALA A 325 -13.49 -15.26 -24.83
N LEU A 326 -12.40 -15.39 -24.08
CA LEU A 326 -11.51 -16.56 -24.11
C LEU A 326 -11.96 -17.64 -23.13
N TYR A 327 -12.56 -17.23 -22.03
CA TYR A 327 -13.14 -18.13 -21.03
C TYR A 327 -14.35 -17.46 -20.39
N THR A 328 -15.42 -18.20 -20.24
CA THR A 328 -16.66 -17.73 -19.61
C THR A 328 -17.11 -18.74 -18.54
N GLY A 329 -16.74 -18.49 -17.29
CA GLY A 329 -17.15 -19.28 -16.14
C GLY A 329 -18.35 -18.72 -15.40
N ILE A 330 -18.70 -17.45 -15.67
CA ILE A 330 -19.85 -16.78 -15.05
C ILE A 330 -20.52 -15.84 -16.05
N ALA A 331 -21.85 -15.99 -16.23
CA ALA A 331 -22.63 -15.15 -17.14
C ALA A 331 -23.33 -14.02 -16.39
N GLY A 332 -23.43 -12.84 -17.03
CA GLY A 332 -24.24 -11.72 -16.53
C GLY A 332 -23.67 -10.97 -15.32
N VAL A 333 -22.49 -11.31 -14.86
CA VAL A 333 -21.79 -10.61 -13.76
C VAL A 333 -20.60 -9.82 -14.31
N ALA A 334 -20.48 -8.56 -13.93
CA ALA A 334 -19.33 -7.73 -14.30
C ALA A 334 -18.09 -8.10 -13.48
N ALA A 335 -16.90 -7.92 -14.08
CA ALA A 335 -15.63 -8.12 -13.39
C ALA A 335 -15.48 -7.15 -12.20
N GLY A 336 -15.25 -7.70 -11.03
CA GLY A 336 -15.16 -6.90 -9.81
C GLY A 336 -15.59 -7.68 -8.57
N PRO A 337 -16.20 -7.02 -7.58
CA PRO A 337 -16.64 -7.67 -6.35
C PRO A 337 -17.60 -8.86 -6.60
N GLY A 338 -18.49 -8.74 -7.60
CA GLY A 338 -19.48 -9.75 -7.92
C GLY A 338 -18.90 -11.13 -8.24
N TYR A 339 -17.72 -11.20 -8.89
CA TYR A 339 -17.05 -12.48 -9.13
C TYR A 339 -16.71 -13.18 -7.82
N VAL A 340 -16.09 -12.43 -6.88
CA VAL A 340 -15.67 -13.00 -5.60
C VAL A 340 -16.87 -13.35 -4.72
N GLN A 341 -17.93 -12.54 -4.75
CA GLN A 341 -19.17 -12.83 -4.05
C GLN A 341 -19.80 -14.12 -4.58
N THR A 342 -19.93 -14.27 -5.90
CA THR A 342 -20.49 -15.48 -6.50
C THR A 342 -19.63 -16.71 -6.24
N ALA A 343 -18.29 -16.58 -6.34
CA ALA A 343 -17.38 -17.67 -6.04
C ALA A 343 -17.51 -18.13 -4.57
N MET A 344 -17.56 -17.19 -3.64
CA MET A 344 -17.76 -17.49 -2.22
C MET A 344 -19.14 -18.10 -1.93
N GLU A 345 -20.19 -17.55 -2.53
CA GLU A 345 -21.54 -18.05 -2.34
C GLU A 345 -21.71 -19.49 -2.86
N SER A 346 -21.03 -19.85 -3.96
CA SER A 346 -21.03 -21.22 -4.48
C SER A 346 -20.38 -22.22 -3.52
N MET A 347 -19.40 -21.79 -2.75
CA MET A 347 -18.68 -22.64 -1.79
C MET A 347 -19.31 -22.63 -0.39
N MET A 348 -19.94 -21.52 -0.01
CA MET A 348 -20.56 -21.29 1.30
C MET A 348 -21.94 -20.64 1.12
N PRO A 349 -22.93 -21.40 0.69
CA PRO A 349 -24.27 -20.87 0.39
C PRO A 349 -24.92 -20.18 1.59
N GLY A 350 -25.50 -19.00 1.35
CA GLY A 350 -26.14 -18.17 2.37
C GLY A 350 -25.18 -17.40 3.29
N PHE A 351 -23.86 -17.54 3.08
CA PHE A 351 -22.83 -16.82 3.83
C PHE A 351 -21.91 -15.99 2.93
N GLY A 352 -21.55 -16.54 1.75
CA GLY A 352 -20.47 -16.02 0.91
C GLY A 352 -20.67 -14.57 0.47
N ASN A 353 -21.86 -14.24 -0.06
CA ASN A 353 -22.21 -12.89 -0.51
C ASN A 353 -22.08 -11.85 0.60
N TYR A 354 -22.61 -12.16 1.79
CA TYR A 354 -22.57 -11.26 2.95
C TYR A 354 -21.17 -11.08 3.48
N PHE A 355 -20.41 -12.17 3.58
CA PHE A 355 -19.03 -12.12 4.07
C PHE A 355 -18.16 -11.24 3.19
N VAL A 356 -18.19 -11.43 1.86
CA VAL A 356 -17.38 -10.64 0.93
C VAL A 356 -17.80 -9.16 0.96
N ALA A 357 -19.11 -8.87 1.04
CA ALA A 357 -19.59 -7.49 1.12
C ALA A 357 -19.09 -6.79 2.41
N ILE A 358 -19.16 -7.46 3.56
CA ILE A 358 -18.69 -6.94 4.83
C ILE A 358 -17.16 -6.79 4.82
N ALA A 359 -16.42 -7.79 4.34
CA ALA A 359 -14.98 -7.73 4.22
C ALA A 359 -14.54 -6.58 3.32
N LEU A 360 -15.16 -6.43 2.14
CA LEU A 360 -14.87 -5.35 1.21
C LEU A 360 -15.25 -3.98 1.77
N PHE A 361 -16.34 -3.89 2.51
CA PHE A 361 -16.69 -2.65 3.22
C PHE A 361 -15.54 -2.20 4.13
N PHE A 362 -15.06 -3.07 5.00
CA PHE A 362 -13.96 -2.71 5.91
C PHE A 362 -12.65 -2.44 5.15
N PHE A 363 -12.28 -3.25 4.17
CA PHE A 363 -11.09 -3.07 3.35
C PHE A 363 -11.11 -1.70 2.66
N ALA A 364 -12.12 -1.42 1.88
CA ALA A 364 -12.21 -0.19 1.11
C ALA A 364 -12.45 1.05 1.99
N PHE A 365 -13.20 0.92 3.08
CA PHE A 365 -13.43 2.02 4.01
C PHE A 365 -12.14 2.44 4.74
N THR A 366 -11.34 1.49 5.22
CA THR A 366 -10.03 1.80 5.82
C THR A 366 -9.08 2.42 4.82
N THR A 367 -9.16 2.02 3.54
CA THR A 367 -8.34 2.60 2.47
C THR A 367 -8.72 4.05 2.19
N ILE A 368 -10.00 4.42 2.20
CA ILE A 368 -10.42 5.84 2.07
C ILE A 368 -9.83 6.68 3.22
N ILE A 369 -9.83 6.15 4.43
CA ILE A 369 -9.26 6.82 5.60
C ILE A 369 -7.73 6.98 5.46
N ALA A 370 -7.04 5.96 4.96
CA ALA A 370 -5.60 6.02 4.71
C ALA A 370 -5.26 7.06 3.62
N TYR A 371 -6.06 7.13 2.55
CA TYR A 371 -5.89 8.14 1.51
C TYR A 371 -6.09 9.56 2.03
N TYR A 372 -7.06 9.77 2.93
CA TYR A 372 -7.19 11.05 3.62
C TYR A 372 -5.90 11.42 4.36
N TYR A 373 -5.33 10.49 5.14
CA TYR A 373 -4.10 10.72 5.89
C TYR A 373 -2.91 11.08 4.98
N ILE A 374 -2.76 10.37 3.86
CA ILE A 374 -1.69 10.60 2.88
C ILE A 374 -1.84 12.01 2.26
N ALA A 375 -3.04 12.37 1.80
CA ALA A 375 -3.31 13.67 1.22
C ALA A 375 -3.13 14.81 2.25
N GLU A 376 -3.59 14.63 3.49
CA GLU A 376 -3.46 15.59 4.58
C GLU A 376 -1.99 15.82 4.97
N THR A 377 -1.16 14.77 4.96
CA THR A 377 0.28 14.91 5.19
C THR A 377 0.96 15.76 4.11
N ASN A 378 0.52 15.67 2.86
CA ASN A 378 1.01 16.53 1.78
C ASN A 378 0.48 17.96 1.87
N ILE A 379 -0.74 18.18 2.37
CA ILE A 379 -1.22 19.51 2.74
C ILE A 379 -0.39 20.10 3.88
N ALA A 380 -0.06 19.31 4.90
CA ALA A 380 0.80 19.77 5.99
C ALA A 380 2.20 20.16 5.47
N TYR A 381 2.75 19.37 4.52
CA TYR A 381 3.99 19.73 3.83
C TYR A 381 3.90 21.11 3.13
N ILE A 382 2.85 21.36 2.37
CA ILE A 382 2.60 22.64 1.67
C ILE A 382 2.40 23.77 2.68
N ASN A 383 1.63 23.52 3.73
CA ASN A 383 1.28 24.52 4.75
C ASN A 383 2.46 24.98 5.61
N ARG A 384 3.59 24.26 5.63
CA ARG A 384 4.84 24.79 6.23
C ARG A 384 5.21 26.17 5.65
N LYS A 385 4.81 26.46 4.40
CA LYS A 385 5.16 27.71 3.68
C LYS A 385 3.97 28.63 3.46
N ILE A 386 2.79 28.08 3.14
CA ILE A 386 1.64 28.89 2.72
C ILE A 386 0.77 29.33 3.90
N HIS A 387 0.78 28.57 5.01
CA HIS A 387 -0.01 28.84 6.23
C HIS A 387 -1.51 29.02 5.94
N ARG A 388 -2.13 28.06 5.23
CA ARG A 388 -3.56 28.09 4.85
C ARG A 388 -4.31 26.89 5.48
N PRO A 389 -4.74 26.97 6.73
CA PRO A 389 -5.38 25.85 7.44
C PRO A 389 -6.70 25.39 6.81
N TRP A 390 -7.40 26.25 6.05
CA TRP A 390 -8.63 25.91 5.35
C TRP A 390 -8.44 24.82 4.27
N LEU A 391 -7.21 24.60 3.77
CA LEU A 391 -6.91 23.55 2.79
C LEU A 391 -7.23 22.15 3.33
N THR A 392 -6.99 21.90 4.61
CA THR A 392 -7.34 20.63 5.26
C THR A 392 -8.86 20.43 5.32
N PHE A 393 -9.61 21.50 5.56
CA PHE A 393 -11.08 21.43 5.53
C PHE A 393 -11.60 21.17 4.11
N LEU A 394 -11.04 21.86 3.12
CA LEU A 394 -11.37 21.64 1.70
C LEU A 394 -11.08 20.19 1.28
N LEU A 395 -9.94 19.62 1.69
CA LEU A 395 -9.62 18.22 1.44
C LEU A 395 -10.70 17.27 1.97
N LYS A 396 -11.18 17.51 3.20
CA LYS A 396 -12.25 16.68 3.79
C LYS A 396 -13.52 16.72 2.93
N LEU A 397 -13.92 17.90 2.48
CA LEU A 397 -15.08 18.07 1.60
C LEU A 397 -14.87 17.40 0.24
N CYS A 398 -13.70 17.56 -0.37
CA CYS A 398 -13.35 16.94 -1.65
C CYS A 398 -13.35 15.41 -1.57
N LEU A 399 -12.77 14.85 -0.52
CA LEU A 399 -12.73 13.41 -0.30
C LEU A 399 -14.15 12.84 -0.09
N MET A 400 -14.98 13.51 0.70
CA MET A 400 -16.38 13.10 0.88
C MET A 400 -17.16 13.18 -0.43
N ALA A 401 -17.00 14.27 -1.19
CA ALA A 401 -17.64 14.43 -2.50
C ALA A 401 -17.18 13.34 -3.49
N SER A 402 -15.88 13.03 -3.52
CA SER A 402 -15.34 11.95 -4.33
C SER A 402 -15.88 10.57 -3.93
N THR A 403 -16.01 10.32 -2.63
CA THR A 403 -16.60 9.08 -2.11
C THR A 403 -18.06 8.95 -2.54
N VAL A 404 -18.88 9.96 -2.34
CA VAL A 404 -20.29 9.98 -2.77
C VAL A 404 -20.39 9.81 -4.29
N TYR A 405 -19.61 10.59 -5.04
CA TYR A 405 -19.60 10.52 -6.51
C TYR A 405 -19.22 9.11 -7.02
N GLY A 406 -18.16 8.52 -6.47
CA GLY A 406 -17.68 7.20 -6.86
C GLY A 406 -18.68 6.08 -6.60
N THR A 407 -19.42 6.14 -5.48
CA THR A 407 -20.41 5.12 -5.12
C THR A 407 -21.51 5.00 -6.17
N VAL A 408 -21.91 6.11 -6.81
CA VAL A 408 -23.04 6.15 -7.76
C VAL A 408 -22.61 6.10 -9.22
N ARG A 409 -21.31 5.98 -9.53
CA ARG A 409 -20.78 5.93 -10.91
C ARG A 409 -20.47 4.51 -11.37
N THR A 410 -20.25 4.38 -12.69
CA THR A 410 -19.82 3.10 -13.27
C THR A 410 -18.44 2.70 -12.78
N ALA A 411 -18.20 1.40 -12.64
CA ALA A 411 -16.93 0.86 -12.23
C ALA A 411 -15.78 1.29 -13.16
N ASP A 412 -15.99 1.28 -14.49
CA ASP A 412 -14.97 1.66 -15.48
C ASP A 412 -14.46 3.09 -15.27
N LEU A 413 -15.36 4.05 -15.01
CA LEU A 413 -14.95 5.42 -14.75
C LEU A 413 -14.19 5.55 -13.43
N ALA A 414 -14.69 4.92 -12.36
CA ALA A 414 -14.07 4.96 -11.06
C ALA A 414 -12.66 4.36 -11.11
N TRP A 415 -12.51 3.14 -11.65
CA TRP A 415 -11.21 2.49 -11.82
C TRP A 415 -10.27 3.27 -12.72
N GLY A 416 -10.78 3.81 -13.84
CA GLY A 416 -9.98 4.62 -14.74
C GLY A 416 -9.37 5.85 -14.07
N LEU A 417 -10.14 6.55 -13.25
CA LEU A 417 -9.66 7.72 -12.47
C LEU A 417 -8.64 7.30 -11.39
N GLY A 418 -8.91 6.21 -10.68
CA GLY A 418 -7.99 5.69 -9.68
C GLY A 418 -6.65 5.27 -10.28
N ASP A 419 -6.67 4.59 -11.42
CA ASP A 419 -5.47 4.18 -12.15
C ASP A 419 -4.60 5.37 -12.56
N ILE A 420 -5.20 6.48 -13.00
CA ILE A 420 -4.47 7.73 -13.30
C ILE A 420 -3.74 8.22 -12.05
N GLY A 421 -4.43 8.29 -10.91
CA GLY A 421 -3.84 8.74 -9.65
C GLY A 421 -2.63 7.90 -9.23
N VAL A 422 -2.80 6.58 -9.22
CA VAL A 422 -1.74 5.61 -8.88
C VAL A 422 -0.54 5.74 -9.82
N GLY A 423 -0.78 5.77 -11.13
CA GLY A 423 0.30 5.81 -12.10
C GLY A 423 1.09 7.12 -12.08
N MET A 424 0.43 8.28 -11.90
CA MET A 424 1.12 9.57 -11.74
C MET A 424 2.03 9.57 -10.51
N MET A 425 1.54 9.08 -9.36
CA MET A 425 2.34 8.97 -8.15
C MET A 425 3.52 8.02 -8.34
N ALA A 426 3.29 6.85 -8.98
CA ALA A 426 4.34 5.86 -9.22
C ALA A 426 5.47 6.42 -10.09
N TRP A 427 5.16 7.10 -11.20
CA TRP A 427 6.17 7.75 -12.04
C TRP A 427 7.06 8.71 -11.25
N LEU A 428 6.44 9.60 -10.50
CA LEU A 428 7.17 10.61 -9.73
C LEU A 428 7.99 9.95 -8.62
N ASN A 429 7.43 8.99 -7.88
CA ASN A 429 8.13 8.38 -6.77
C ASN A 429 9.29 7.47 -7.19
N ILE A 430 9.11 6.63 -8.24
CA ILE A 430 10.18 5.73 -8.68
C ILE A 430 11.43 6.51 -9.09
N ILE A 431 11.27 7.62 -9.84
CA ILE A 431 12.39 8.48 -10.21
C ILE A 431 13.11 9.01 -8.96
N ALA A 432 12.36 9.49 -7.97
CA ALA A 432 12.92 10.02 -6.73
C ALA A 432 13.71 8.95 -5.94
N ILE A 433 13.13 7.75 -5.77
CA ILE A 433 13.80 6.70 -4.99
C ILE A 433 15.01 6.11 -5.73
N VAL A 434 15.00 6.09 -7.07
CA VAL A 434 16.18 5.71 -7.87
C VAL A 434 17.33 6.71 -7.65
N LEU A 435 17.04 8.01 -7.58
CA LEU A 435 18.06 9.01 -7.33
C LEU A 435 18.58 8.99 -5.87
N LEU A 436 17.74 8.59 -4.92
CA LEU A 436 18.05 8.62 -3.48
C LEU A 436 18.47 7.27 -2.87
N HIS A 437 18.34 6.16 -3.61
CA HIS A 437 18.52 4.79 -3.07
C HIS A 437 19.83 4.56 -2.30
N LYS A 438 20.92 5.24 -2.69
CA LYS A 438 22.23 5.10 -2.02
C LYS A 438 22.14 5.41 -0.53
N LYS A 439 21.30 6.38 -0.14
CA LYS A 439 21.10 6.78 1.27
C LYS A 439 20.38 5.70 2.07
N ALA A 440 19.37 5.07 1.47
CA ALA A 440 18.68 3.94 2.09
C ALA A 440 19.62 2.73 2.27
N PHE A 441 20.46 2.41 1.29
CA PHE A 441 21.39 1.27 1.38
C PHE A 441 22.57 1.52 2.30
N VAL A 442 23.05 2.76 2.43
CA VAL A 442 24.05 3.11 3.45
C VAL A 442 23.45 2.94 4.85
N SER A 443 22.21 3.37 5.05
CA SER A 443 21.46 3.15 6.30
C SER A 443 21.25 1.66 6.58
N LEU A 444 20.93 0.84 5.56
CA LEU A 444 20.81 -0.62 5.71
C LEU A 444 22.11 -1.25 6.19
N LYS A 445 23.22 -0.90 5.56
CA LYS A 445 24.54 -1.43 5.96
C LYS A 445 24.91 -1.06 7.39
N ASP A 446 24.64 0.17 7.80
CA ASP A 446 24.86 0.64 9.18
C ASP A 446 23.99 -0.16 10.16
N TYR A 447 22.72 -0.31 9.85
CA TYR A 447 21.78 -1.10 10.63
C TYR A 447 22.24 -2.54 10.81
N GLU A 448 22.60 -3.22 9.71
CA GLU A 448 23.09 -4.61 9.72
C GLU A 448 24.35 -4.75 10.57
N THR A 449 25.26 -3.78 10.49
CA THR A 449 26.52 -3.78 11.26
C THR A 449 26.25 -3.68 12.77
N GLN A 450 25.39 -2.77 13.19
CA GLN A 450 25.03 -2.61 14.62
C GLN A 450 24.25 -3.82 15.14
N ASN A 451 23.29 -4.32 14.34
CA ASN A 451 22.47 -5.47 14.71
C ASN A 451 23.32 -6.77 14.85
N ALA A 452 24.34 -6.95 14.00
CA ALA A 452 25.26 -8.09 14.08
C ALA A 452 26.12 -8.06 15.37
N GLN A 453 26.30 -6.90 15.98
CA GLN A 453 26.98 -6.71 17.28
C GLN A 453 26.02 -6.91 18.48
N GLY A 454 24.76 -7.26 18.24
CA GLY A 454 23.76 -7.42 19.29
C GLY A 454 23.27 -6.11 19.90
N LEU A 455 23.54 -4.98 19.26
CA LEU A 455 23.11 -3.65 19.71
C LEU A 455 21.69 -3.35 19.19
N ASP A 456 20.96 -2.48 19.90
CA ASP A 456 19.78 -1.83 19.32
C ASP A 456 20.24 -0.71 18.38
N PRO A 457 20.06 -0.87 17.04
CA PRO A 457 20.63 0.08 16.09
C PRO A 457 20.11 1.51 16.29
N GLN A 458 21.04 2.46 16.35
CA GLN A 458 20.79 3.90 16.45
C GLN A 458 21.24 4.61 15.18
N PHE A 459 20.38 5.48 14.65
CA PHE A 459 20.70 6.20 13.42
C PHE A 459 21.45 7.50 13.70
N ASP A 460 22.61 7.65 13.09
CA ASP A 460 23.42 8.86 13.11
C ASP A 460 23.67 9.34 11.67
N PRO A 461 22.94 10.36 11.20
CA PRO A 461 23.08 10.86 9.84
C PRO A 461 24.45 11.51 9.57
N VAL A 462 25.11 12.07 10.59
CA VAL A 462 26.43 12.71 10.43
C VAL A 462 27.47 11.66 10.08
N ARG A 463 27.53 10.58 10.86
CA ARG A 463 28.43 9.43 10.62
C ARG A 463 28.23 8.82 9.24
N LEU A 464 26.99 8.82 8.74
CA LEU A 464 26.64 8.24 7.43
C LEU A 464 26.75 9.24 6.26
N GLY A 465 27.14 10.50 6.53
CA GLY A 465 27.22 11.55 5.51
C GLY A 465 25.86 11.93 4.89
N ILE A 466 24.76 11.71 5.61
CA ILE A 466 23.40 12.03 5.16
C ILE A 466 23.05 13.44 5.63
N LYS A 467 22.94 14.36 4.68
CA LYS A 467 22.61 15.77 4.95
C LYS A 467 21.10 15.98 5.05
N ASN A 468 20.69 17.04 5.74
CA ASN A 468 19.29 17.51 5.86
C ASN A 468 18.34 16.50 6.55
N ALA A 469 18.86 15.61 7.38
CA ALA A 469 18.09 14.71 8.23
C ALA A 469 17.84 15.36 9.60
N ASP A 470 17.19 16.51 9.60
CA ASP A 470 17.16 17.50 10.71
C ASP A 470 16.55 16.94 11.98
N TYR A 471 15.46 16.14 11.86
CA TYR A 471 14.84 15.45 12.99
C TYR A 471 15.85 14.64 13.81
N TRP A 472 16.77 13.94 13.15
CA TRP A 472 17.74 13.07 13.81
C TRP A 472 18.91 13.83 14.45
N LEU A 473 19.11 15.12 14.08
CA LEU A 473 20.18 15.97 14.58
C LEU A 473 19.78 16.78 15.82
N GLY A 474 18.53 17.23 15.89
CA GLY A 474 18.05 18.15 16.92
C GLY A 474 16.89 17.61 17.75
N GLU A 475 15.77 17.44 17.13
CA GLU A 475 14.49 17.17 17.80
C GLU A 475 14.42 15.81 18.55
N ARG A 476 15.23 14.83 18.12
CA ARG A 476 15.28 13.52 18.81
C ARG A 476 15.99 13.56 20.15
N LYS A 477 16.91 14.48 20.38
CA LYS A 477 17.68 14.56 21.63
C LYS A 477 16.80 14.90 22.83
N ASP A 478 15.65 15.53 22.58
CA ASP A 478 14.72 15.98 23.61
C ASP A 478 13.63 14.94 23.92
N GLU A 479 13.62 13.78 23.24
CA GLU A 479 12.62 12.74 23.44
C GLU A 479 13.13 11.61 24.35
N PRO A 480 12.31 11.14 25.33
CA PRO A 480 12.69 10.00 26.16
C PRO A 480 12.90 8.76 25.31
N ALA A 481 13.96 8.02 25.55
CA ALA A 481 14.29 6.80 24.82
C ALA A 481 13.09 5.84 24.78
N ALA A 482 12.73 5.37 23.61
CA ALA A 482 11.59 4.45 23.39
C ALA A 482 11.71 3.10 24.13
N ASN A 483 12.87 2.84 24.77
CA ASN A 483 13.14 1.70 25.66
C ASN A 483 13.97 2.15 26.89
N PRO A 484 13.36 2.37 28.06
CA PRO A 484 14.09 2.79 29.24
C PRO A 484 14.99 1.72 29.86
N GLY A 485 15.04 0.51 29.32
CA GLY A 485 15.80 -0.61 29.92
C GLY A 485 17.27 -0.74 29.48
N GLN A 486 17.77 0.01 28.47
CA GLN A 486 19.12 -0.21 27.92
C GLN A 486 20.04 1.02 27.83
N THR A 487 19.63 2.19 28.31
CA THR A 487 20.40 3.44 28.12
C THR A 487 21.29 3.86 29.29
N THR A 488 21.45 3.05 30.35
CA THR A 488 22.18 3.50 31.56
C THR A 488 23.65 3.06 31.66
N SER A 489 24.19 2.27 30.74
CA SER A 489 25.59 1.81 30.86
C SER A 489 26.63 2.58 30.03
N VAL A 490 26.24 3.16 28.87
CA VAL A 490 27.26 3.74 27.95
C VAL A 490 27.53 5.24 28.18
N VAL A 491 26.56 5.98 28.71
CA VAL A 491 26.75 7.44 28.95
C VAL A 491 27.49 7.71 30.27
N ARG A 492 27.52 6.78 31.23
CA ARG A 492 28.29 6.96 32.48
C ARG A 492 29.77 6.71 32.34
N GLU A 493 30.26 5.93 31.39
CA GLU A 493 31.68 5.71 31.18
C GLU A 493 32.38 6.83 30.43
N GLN A 494 31.67 7.58 29.58
CA GLN A 494 32.29 8.70 28.85
C GLN A 494 32.37 10.01 29.67
N SER A 495 31.56 10.17 30.70
CA SER A 495 31.64 11.33 31.60
C SER A 495 32.61 11.13 32.76
N ALA A 496 32.93 9.89 33.13
CA ALA A 496 33.91 9.59 34.17
C ALA A 496 35.39 9.67 33.69
N GLY A 497 35.60 9.52 32.38
CA GLY A 497 36.97 9.61 31.78
C GLY A 497 37.51 11.02 31.48
N LYS A 498 36.72 12.08 31.74
CA LYS A 498 37.14 13.49 31.49
C LYS A 498 37.43 14.33 32.75
N LEU A 499 37.44 13.70 33.91
CA LEU A 499 37.74 14.40 35.20
C LEU A 499 39.04 13.96 35.87
N ASN A 500 39.85 13.13 35.20
CA ASN A 500 41.23 12.83 35.66
C ASN A 500 42.19 12.93 34.45
N ASN A 501 42.51 14.14 34.07
CA ASN A 501 43.81 14.54 33.49
C ASN A 501 43.89 16.07 33.46
#